data_b5aa0799d79cdedc2e04b773f1e936b6
#
_entry.id   b5aa0799d79cdedc2e04b773f1e936b6
#
_cell.length_a   1.000
_cell.length_b   1.000
_cell.length_c   1.000
_cell.angle_alpha   90.00
_cell.angle_beta   90.00
_cell.angle_gamma   90.00
#
_symmetry.space_group_name_H-M   'P 1'
#
loop_
_entity.id
_entity.type
_entity.pdbx_description
1 polymer ?
#
loop_
_entity_poly.entity_id
_entity_poly.type
_entity_poly.pdbx_seq_one_letter_code
_entity_poly.pdbx_strand_id
1 'polypeptide(L)'
;MGTDLGAVPLGVGKLAHSVVGGRDYVCVLLQDGGLKCWGRGEGGQLGNENIATIGDDPDELSDALPTIDLGTDQVAVEVSAAEQHTCALLLSGSVKCWGKNFYGNLGLENFRARGNFPATMGDALPEINLGTGRTVVSLRAGGERTCAILDNGSLKCWGDNAVGQLGLEDTIPRGERSSQMGDDLPAVALGTNRTAVALALAVLPTFPPSGAPTTAPSSNPT
;
A
#
# COMPACT_ATOMS: atom_id res chain seq x y z
N MET A 1 24.19 -10.05 14.39
CA MET A 1 23.45 -8.79 14.52
C MET A 1 23.15 -8.63 16.00
N GLY A 2 23.75 -7.65 16.61
CA GLY A 2 23.79 -7.51 18.05
C GLY A 2 22.82 -6.41 18.54
N THR A 3 22.99 -6.07 19.79
CA THR A 3 22.21 -5.05 20.55
C THR A 3 22.39 -3.61 20.02
N ASP A 4 23.20 -3.41 18.97
CA ASP A 4 23.57 -2.07 18.46
C ASP A 4 22.74 -1.60 17.25
N LEU A 5 21.77 -2.42 16.76
CA LEU A 5 20.87 -1.97 15.72
C LEU A 5 19.75 -1.12 16.35
N GLY A 6 19.87 0.20 16.22
CA GLY A 6 18.85 1.14 16.67
C GLY A 6 17.53 0.94 15.91
N ALA A 7 16.40 1.13 16.58
CA ALA A 7 15.11 1.17 15.92
C ALA A 7 14.99 2.44 15.05
N VAL A 8 14.30 2.32 13.89
CA VAL A 8 13.96 3.49 13.07
C VAL A 8 12.98 4.37 13.87
N PRO A 9 13.29 5.65 14.08
CA PRO A 9 12.41 6.54 14.83
C PRO A 9 11.20 6.93 13.98
N LEU A 10 10.00 6.56 14.41
CA LEU A 10 8.75 6.85 13.70
C LEU A 10 8.00 8.08 14.26
N GLY A 11 8.49 8.65 15.35
CA GLY A 11 7.87 9.75 16.09
C GLY A 11 7.35 9.32 17.46
N VAL A 12 7.10 10.31 18.33
CA VAL A 12 6.67 10.06 19.70
C VAL A 12 5.31 9.35 19.74
N GLY A 13 5.27 8.19 20.40
CA GLY A 13 4.05 7.39 20.55
C GLY A 13 3.57 6.70 19.27
N LYS A 14 4.32 6.77 18.16
CA LYS A 14 3.97 6.11 16.91
C LYS A 14 4.46 4.67 16.90
N LEU A 15 3.56 3.74 16.63
CA LEU A 15 3.84 2.30 16.54
C LEU A 15 3.58 1.80 15.12
N ALA A 16 4.53 1.01 14.62
CA ALA A 16 4.36 0.36 13.32
C ALA A 16 3.27 -0.72 13.40
N HIS A 17 2.40 -0.76 12.40
CA HIS A 17 1.46 -1.85 12.14
C HIS A 17 2.04 -2.81 11.10
N SER A 18 2.48 -2.28 9.97
CA SER A 18 3.10 -3.05 8.90
C SER A 18 4.16 -2.22 8.16
N VAL A 19 5.09 -2.90 7.50
CA VAL A 19 6.15 -2.31 6.69
C VAL A 19 6.14 -2.91 5.31
N VAL A 20 6.33 -2.09 4.29
CA VAL A 20 6.48 -2.52 2.90
C VAL A 20 7.68 -1.83 2.26
N GLY A 21 8.37 -2.54 1.37
CA GLY A 21 9.52 -2.01 0.63
C GLY A 21 9.20 -1.86 -0.84
N GLY A 22 9.53 -0.70 -1.41
CA GLY A 22 9.66 -0.49 -2.83
C GLY A 22 11.09 -0.77 -3.30
N ARG A 23 11.46 -0.27 -4.48
CA ARG A 23 12.81 -0.50 -5.02
C ARG A 23 13.91 0.12 -4.14
N ASP A 24 13.78 1.39 -3.82
CA ASP A 24 14.78 2.15 -3.07
C ASP A 24 14.10 3.01 -1.96
N TYR A 25 12.97 2.58 -1.44
CA TYR A 25 12.21 3.26 -0.40
C TYR A 25 11.40 2.28 0.45
N VAL A 26 10.98 2.75 1.60
CA VAL A 26 10.19 1.99 2.57
C VAL A 26 8.99 2.82 2.99
N CYS A 27 7.85 2.18 3.18
CA CYS A 27 6.67 2.78 3.80
C CYS A 27 6.24 1.97 5.03
N VAL A 28 5.81 2.66 6.04
CA VAL A 28 5.26 2.07 7.28
C VAL A 28 3.84 2.57 7.47
N LEU A 29 2.91 1.63 7.58
CA LEU A 29 1.58 1.89 8.10
C LEU A 29 1.66 1.89 9.62
N LEU A 30 1.18 2.94 10.24
CA LEU A 30 1.13 3.09 11.68
C LEU A 30 -0.17 2.50 12.24
N GLN A 31 -0.20 2.20 13.54
CA GLN A 31 -1.39 1.64 14.20
C GLN A 31 -2.58 2.61 14.24
N ASP A 32 -2.32 3.91 14.11
CA ASP A 32 -3.35 4.95 14.01
C ASP A 32 -3.85 5.19 12.57
N GLY A 33 -3.41 4.38 11.60
CA GLY A 33 -3.79 4.49 10.20
C GLY A 33 -2.99 5.53 9.40
N GLY A 34 -2.03 6.21 10.03
CA GLY A 34 -1.11 7.10 9.36
C GLY A 34 -0.07 6.34 8.54
N LEU A 35 0.46 6.97 7.50
CA LEU A 35 1.54 6.45 6.68
C LEU A 35 2.77 7.33 6.76
N LYS A 36 3.96 6.73 6.84
CA LYS A 36 5.24 7.40 6.70
C LYS A 36 6.10 6.64 5.70
N CYS A 37 6.73 7.37 4.77
CA CYS A 37 7.62 6.79 3.76
C CYS A 37 8.96 7.54 3.76
N TRP A 38 10.05 6.81 3.55
CA TRP A 38 11.39 7.36 3.42
C TRP A 38 12.20 6.57 2.41
N GLY A 39 13.35 7.08 2.01
CA GLY A 39 14.20 6.59 0.95
C GLY A 39 14.11 7.50 -0.27
N ARG A 40 14.28 6.95 -1.46
CA ARG A 40 14.29 7.69 -2.73
C ARG A 40 12.92 8.28 -3.06
N GLY A 41 12.87 9.61 -3.29
CA GLY A 41 11.63 10.36 -3.52
C GLY A 41 11.41 10.87 -4.94
N GLU A 42 12.39 10.73 -5.87
CA GLU A 42 12.41 11.43 -7.18
C GLU A 42 11.20 11.18 -8.09
N GLY A 43 10.43 10.12 -7.85
CA GLY A 43 9.20 9.81 -8.58
C GLY A 43 7.92 10.27 -7.90
N GLY A 44 8.02 10.81 -6.68
CA GLY A 44 6.87 11.13 -5.84
C GLY A 44 6.35 9.94 -5.03
N GLN A 45 7.02 8.80 -5.08
CA GLN A 45 6.59 7.55 -4.42
C GLN A 45 6.52 7.66 -2.89
N LEU A 46 7.19 8.65 -2.29
CA LEU A 46 7.08 8.93 -0.86
C LEU A 46 5.76 9.64 -0.49
N GLY A 47 5.10 10.32 -1.45
CA GLY A 47 3.83 11.01 -1.22
C GLY A 47 3.93 12.29 -0.39
N ASN A 48 5.12 12.87 -0.26
CA ASN A 48 5.39 14.07 0.52
C ASN A 48 5.38 15.36 -0.33
N GLU A 49 4.81 15.29 -1.53
CA GLU A 49 4.64 16.41 -2.47
C GLU A 49 5.94 17.08 -2.89
N ASN A 50 7.03 16.33 -2.88
CA ASN A 50 8.33 16.74 -3.39
C ASN A 50 9.09 15.52 -3.95
N ILE A 51 10.30 15.75 -4.42
CA ILE A 51 11.16 14.73 -5.03
C ILE A 51 12.43 14.46 -4.22
N ALA A 52 12.50 14.97 -3.00
CA ALA A 52 13.66 14.76 -2.14
C ALA A 52 13.78 13.28 -1.73
N THR A 53 15.01 12.83 -1.55
CA THR A 53 15.31 11.63 -0.78
C THR A 53 15.14 11.98 0.70
N ILE A 54 14.64 11.09 1.51
CA ILE A 54 14.42 11.28 2.94
C ILE A 54 15.07 10.13 3.70
N GLY A 55 15.78 10.44 4.76
CA GLY A 55 16.45 9.46 5.63
C GLY A 55 17.91 9.23 5.26
N ASP A 56 18.48 10.03 4.36
CA ASP A 56 19.90 10.08 4.02
C ASP A 56 20.64 11.17 4.81
N ASP A 57 19.93 12.12 5.40
CA ASP A 57 20.49 13.14 6.28
C ASP A 57 20.01 12.97 7.75
N PRO A 58 20.79 13.46 8.74
CA PRO A 58 20.36 13.46 10.14
C PRO A 58 19.05 14.24 10.34
N ASP A 59 18.25 13.79 11.32
CA ASP A 59 17.03 14.45 11.82
C ASP A 59 15.85 14.51 10.82
N GLU A 60 15.92 13.83 9.68
CA GLU A 60 14.82 13.79 8.70
C GLU A 60 13.69 12.83 9.08
N LEU A 61 13.93 11.90 9.99
CA LEU A 61 12.96 10.92 10.47
C LEU A 61 12.27 11.37 11.77
N SER A 62 11.61 10.46 12.47
CA SER A 62 10.89 10.75 13.70
C SER A 62 9.71 11.69 13.48
N ASP A 63 9.56 12.71 14.32
CA ASP A 63 8.48 13.71 14.22
C ASP A 63 8.72 14.70 13.07
N ALA A 64 9.95 14.83 12.58
CA ALA A 64 10.26 15.64 11.40
C ALA A 64 9.68 15.05 10.10
N LEU A 65 9.58 13.72 9.99
CA LEU A 65 8.95 13.07 8.85
C LEU A 65 7.41 13.15 8.99
N PRO A 66 6.73 13.94 8.14
CA PRO A 66 5.28 14.06 8.22
C PRO A 66 4.57 12.75 7.84
N THR A 67 3.37 12.59 8.37
CA THR A 67 2.43 11.56 7.87
C THR A 67 1.94 11.94 6.49
N ILE A 68 1.87 10.98 5.58
CA ILE A 68 1.37 11.19 4.22
C ILE A 68 -0.10 11.62 4.27
N ASP A 69 -0.40 12.71 3.58
CA ASP A 69 -1.76 13.19 3.44
C ASP A 69 -2.53 12.35 2.40
N LEU A 70 -3.54 11.63 2.86
CA LEU A 70 -4.45 10.84 2.01
C LEU A 70 -5.80 11.54 1.78
N GLY A 71 -6.02 12.70 2.40
CA GLY A 71 -7.27 13.47 2.34
C GLY A 71 -8.02 13.49 3.66
N THR A 72 -9.04 14.34 3.70
CA THR A 72 -9.86 14.57 4.90
C THR A 72 -10.54 13.26 5.34
N ASP A 73 -10.39 12.92 6.63
CA ASP A 73 -10.97 11.73 7.27
C ASP A 73 -10.55 10.38 6.64
N GLN A 74 -9.49 10.36 5.83
CA GLN A 74 -9.00 9.14 5.21
C GLN A 74 -8.04 8.38 6.14
N VAL A 75 -8.31 7.09 6.34
CA VAL A 75 -7.52 6.17 7.17
C VAL A 75 -7.05 5.02 6.28
N ALA A 76 -5.74 4.79 6.22
CA ALA A 76 -5.19 3.64 5.54
C ALA A 76 -5.30 2.38 6.41
N VAL A 77 -5.69 1.27 5.79
CA VAL A 77 -5.74 -0.07 6.43
C VAL A 77 -4.76 -1.06 5.82
N GLU A 78 -4.31 -0.80 4.59
CA GLU A 78 -3.27 -1.55 3.91
C GLU A 78 -2.44 -0.60 3.05
N VAL A 79 -1.14 -0.86 2.95
CA VAL A 79 -0.22 -0.17 2.04
C VAL A 79 0.53 -1.19 1.21
N SER A 80 0.79 -0.86 -0.06
CA SER A 80 1.59 -1.67 -0.96
C SER A 80 2.55 -0.78 -1.74
N ALA A 81 3.84 -1.11 -1.67
CA ALA A 81 4.90 -0.41 -2.36
C ALA A 81 5.38 -1.23 -3.56
N ALA A 82 5.57 -0.56 -4.68
CA ALA A 82 6.07 -1.13 -5.91
C ALA A 82 7.44 -0.53 -6.28
N GLU A 83 7.86 -0.67 -7.51
CA GLU A 83 9.18 -0.17 -7.92
C GLU A 83 9.31 1.34 -7.69
N GLN A 84 8.35 2.14 -8.17
CA GLN A 84 8.37 3.59 -8.07
C GLN A 84 6.96 4.19 -7.84
N HIS A 85 6.02 3.41 -7.32
CA HIS A 85 4.72 3.90 -6.90
C HIS A 85 4.24 3.18 -5.64
N THR A 86 3.37 3.83 -4.91
CA THR A 86 2.78 3.36 -3.66
C THR A 86 1.28 3.45 -3.76
N CYS A 87 0.58 2.48 -3.21
CA CYS A 87 -0.88 2.46 -3.12
C CYS A 87 -1.32 2.20 -1.68
N ALA A 88 -2.38 2.84 -1.26
CA ALA A 88 -3.05 2.61 0.01
C ALA A 88 -4.49 2.17 -0.21
N LEU A 89 -4.89 1.13 0.50
CA LEU A 89 -6.29 0.76 0.70
C LEU A 89 -6.80 1.53 1.90
N LEU A 90 -7.91 2.21 1.73
CA LEU A 90 -8.55 3.02 2.76
C LEU A 90 -9.62 2.21 3.51
N LEU A 91 -9.96 2.64 4.70
CA LEU A 91 -11.01 2.02 5.53
C LEU A 91 -12.38 2.00 4.82
N SER A 92 -12.63 2.95 3.92
CA SER A 92 -13.81 2.98 3.05
C SER A 92 -13.88 1.82 2.03
N GLY A 93 -12.77 1.14 1.80
CA GLY A 93 -12.61 0.18 0.69
C GLY A 93 -12.18 0.84 -0.62
N SER A 94 -11.95 2.15 -0.63
CA SER A 94 -11.37 2.88 -1.77
C SER A 94 -9.85 2.71 -1.81
N VAL A 95 -9.25 3.00 -2.95
CA VAL A 95 -7.79 2.94 -3.16
C VAL A 95 -7.30 4.28 -3.69
N LYS A 96 -6.16 4.72 -3.16
CA LYS A 96 -5.37 5.84 -3.69
C LYS A 96 -3.96 5.37 -4.01
N CYS A 97 -3.43 5.78 -5.18
CA CYS A 97 -2.06 5.47 -5.60
C CYS A 97 -1.31 6.74 -6.00
N TRP A 98 -0.02 6.80 -5.69
CA TRP A 98 0.87 7.91 -6.00
C TRP A 98 2.27 7.41 -6.36
N GLY A 99 3.11 8.29 -6.89
CA GLY A 99 4.42 7.99 -7.44
C GLY A 99 4.45 8.14 -8.96
N LYS A 100 5.37 7.46 -9.63
CA LYS A 100 5.47 7.44 -11.09
C LYS A 100 4.27 6.73 -11.73
N ASN A 101 3.92 7.16 -12.96
CA ASN A 101 2.74 6.68 -13.67
C ASN A 101 3.01 6.49 -15.17
N PHE A 102 4.10 5.84 -15.52
CA PHE A 102 4.50 5.70 -16.93
C PHE A 102 3.62 4.74 -17.73
N TYR A 103 2.97 3.81 -17.06
CA TYR A 103 2.16 2.75 -17.68
C TYR A 103 0.71 2.75 -17.16
N GLY A 104 0.23 3.89 -16.63
CA GLY A 104 -1.10 3.95 -16.03
C GLY A 104 -1.21 3.17 -14.71
N ASN A 105 -0.08 2.81 -14.10
CA ASN A 105 -0.01 2.00 -12.87
C ASN A 105 -0.67 2.64 -11.65
N LEU A 106 -0.95 3.96 -11.68
CA LEU A 106 -1.78 4.63 -10.69
C LEU A 106 -3.29 4.45 -10.91
N GLY A 107 -3.73 3.93 -12.07
CA GLY A 107 -5.14 3.70 -12.38
C GLY A 107 -5.98 4.96 -12.55
N LEU A 108 -5.35 6.09 -12.91
CA LEU A 108 -6.00 7.40 -13.01
C LEU A 108 -6.33 7.81 -14.46
N GLU A 109 -6.27 6.89 -15.39
CA GLU A 109 -6.54 7.09 -16.83
C GLU A 109 -5.72 8.23 -17.45
N ASN A 110 -4.49 8.38 -17.00
CA ASN A 110 -3.51 9.34 -17.52
C ASN A 110 -2.09 8.90 -17.13
N PHE A 111 -1.08 9.66 -17.60
CA PHE A 111 0.34 9.40 -17.33
C PHE A 111 0.95 10.33 -16.27
N ARG A 112 0.13 11.08 -15.53
CA ARG A 112 0.62 12.07 -14.58
C ARG A 112 1.04 11.40 -13.29
N ALA A 113 2.29 11.62 -12.87
CA ALA A 113 2.76 11.28 -11.53
C ALA A 113 1.99 12.04 -10.44
N ARG A 114 1.96 11.50 -9.24
CA ARG A 114 1.37 12.11 -8.05
C ARG A 114 2.35 12.05 -6.89
N GLY A 115 2.22 12.95 -5.92
CA GLY A 115 3.09 12.99 -4.75
C GLY A 115 4.45 13.64 -4.97
N ASN A 116 4.74 14.08 -6.20
CA ASN A 116 6.00 14.72 -6.60
C ASN A 116 5.95 16.26 -6.65
N PHE A 117 4.76 16.85 -6.60
CA PHE A 117 4.54 18.30 -6.57
C PHE A 117 3.43 18.67 -5.59
N PRO A 118 3.42 19.90 -5.07
CA PRO A 118 2.35 20.41 -4.22
C PRO A 118 0.96 20.27 -4.84
N ALA A 119 -0.06 20.02 -4.01
CA ALA A 119 -1.46 19.82 -4.39
C ALA A 119 -1.70 18.62 -5.33
N THR A 120 -0.90 17.56 -5.17
CA THR A 120 -1.10 16.29 -5.90
C THR A 120 -1.45 15.13 -4.97
N MET A 121 -1.49 15.36 -3.65
CA MET A 121 -1.90 14.43 -2.61
C MET A 121 -3.16 14.91 -1.89
N GLY A 122 -3.50 14.32 -0.79
CA GLY A 122 -4.67 14.69 0.01
C GLY A 122 -5.99 14.52 -0.74
N ASP A 123 -6.87 15.50 -0.59
CA ASP A 123 -8.15 15.52 -1.30
C ASP A 123 -8.02 15.74 -2.81
N ALA A 124 -6.87 16.26 -3.28
CA ALA A 124 -6.57 16.40 -4.70
C ALA A 124 -6.13 15.09 -5.38
N LEU A 125 -5.75 14.06 -4.61
CA LEU A 125 -5.43 12.75 -5.13
C LEU A 125 -6.72 11.94 -5.33
N PRO A 126 -7.11 11.61 -6.59
CA PRO A 126 -8.34 10.88 -6.83
C PRO A 126 -8.30 9.45 -6.28
N GLU A 127 -9.44 8.95 -5.88
CA GLU A 127 -9.66 7.51 -5.67
C GLU A 127 -9.71 6.78 -7.02
N ILE A 128 -9.25 5.53 -7.02
CA ILE A 128 -9.23 4.71 -8.24
C ILE A 128 -10.61 4.11 -8.46
N ASN A 129 -11.15 4.33 -9.65
CA ASN A 129 -12.40 3.69 -10.05
C ASN A 129 -12.14 2.22 -10.43
N LEU A 130 -12.73 1.29 -9.70
CA LEU A 130 -12.64 -0.16 -9.96
C LEU A 130 -13.97 -0.81 -10.33
N GLY A 131 -15.01 0.01 -10.52
CA GLY A 131 -16.35 -0.39 -10.95
C GLY A 131 -17.44 0.11 -10.00
N THR A 132 -18.64 0.22 -10.55
CA THR A 132 -19.78 0.78 -9.84
C THR A 132 -20.13 -0.03 -8.59
N GLY A 133 -20.12 0.63 -7.43
CA GLY A 133 -20.47 0.03 -6.15
C GLY A 133 -19.49 -1.05 -5.65
N ARG A 134 -18.26 -1.07 -6.16
CA ARG A 134 -17.22 -2.01 -5.72
C ARG A 134 -16.32 -1.39 -4.65
N THR A 135 -15.91 -2.23 -3.71
CA THR A 135 -14.86 -1.95 -2.72
C THR A 135 -13.72 -2.96 -2.85
N VAL A 136 -12.54 -2.56 -2.41
CA VAL A 136 -11.35 -3.40 -2.42
C VAL A 136 -11.19 -4.07 -1.06
N VAL A 137 -10.86 -5.36 -1.08
CA VAL A 137 -10.59 -6.16 0.12
C VAL A 137 -9.10 -6.53 0.26
N SER A 138 -8.34 -6.44 -0.83
CA SER A 138 -6.88 -6.63 -0.80
C SER A 138 -6.24 -5.93 -1.99
N LEU A 139 -5.05 -5.37 -1.78
CA LEU A 139 -4.31 -4.57 -2.75
C LEU A 139 -2.86 -5.03 -2.82
N ARG A 140 -2.32 -5.14 -4.05
CA ARG A 140 -0.89 -5.39 -4.26
C ARG A 140 -0.38 -4.56 -5.44
N ALA A 141 0.72 -3.87 -5.20
CA ALA A 141 1.50 -3.20 -6.22
C ALA A 141 2.85 -3.92 -6.38
N GLY A 142 3.36 -3.99 -7.59
CA GLY A 142 4.63 -4.64 -7.86
C GLY A 142 5.12 -4.39 -9.29
N GLY A 143 6.41 -4.06 -9.46
CA GLY A 143 6.93 -3.55 -10.71
C GLY A 143 6.19 -2.27 -11.11
N GLU A 144 5.66 -2.25 -12.34
CA GLU A 144 4.88 -1.13 -12.87
C GLU A 144 3.39 -1.50 -13.04
N ARG A 145 2.84 -2.31 -12.13
CA ARG A 145 1.44 -2.74 -12.13
C ARG A 145 0.86 -2.75 -10.72
N THR A 146 -0.45 -2.70 -10.67
CA THR A 146 -1.24 -2.82 -9.44
C THR A 146 -2.38 -3.79 -9.65
N CYS A 147 -2.69 -4.60 -8.65
CA CYS A 147 -3.82 -5.53 -8.65
C CYS A 147 -4.66 -5.35 -7.40
N ALA A 148 -5.97 -5.49 -7.51
CA ALA A 148 -6.91 -5.42 -6.41
C ALA A 148 -7.89 -6.60 -6.47
N ILE A 149 -8.19 -7.17 -5.31
CA ILE A 149 -9.30 -8.10 -5.13
C ILE A 149 -10.49 -7.29 -4.60
N LEU A 150 -11.61 -7.42 -5.28
CA LEU A 150 -12.84 -6.71 -4.96
C LEU A 150 -13.72 -7.52 -3.98
N ASP A 151 -14.67 -6.85 -3.38
CA ASP A 151 -15.66 -7.39 -2.45
C ASP A 151 -16.45 -8.59 -3.00
N ASN A 152 -16.60 -8.68 -4.32
CA ASN A 152 -17.24 -9.80 -5.00
C ASN A 152 -16.27 -10.93 -5.41
N GLY A 153 -15.01 -10.87 -5.00
CA GLY A 153 -13.98 -11.86 -5.32
C GLY A 153 -13.36 -11.71 -6.72
N SER A 154 -13.72 -10.67 -7.49
CA SER A 154 -13.08 -10.37 -8.75
C SER A 154 -11.66 -9.85 -8.53
N LEU A 155 -10.72 -10.28 -9.39
CA LEU A 155 -9.36 -9.75 -9.46
C LEU A 155 -9.26 -8.78 -10.63
N LYS A 156 -8.88 -7.55 -10.39
CA LYS A 156 -8.58 -6.55 -11.41
C LYS A 156 -7.12 -6.10 -11.30
N CYS A 157 -6.43 -6.01 -12.45
CA CYS A 157 -5.05 -5.56 -12.53
C CYS A 157 -4.92 -4.47 -13.59
N TRP A 158 -4.06 -3.47 -13.33
CA TRP A 158 -3.79 -2.36 -14.24
C TRP A 158 -2.30 -1.95 -14.18
N GLY A 159 -1.86 -1.12 -15.11
CA GLY A 159 -0.47 -0.74 -15.32
C GLY A 159 0.12 -1.41 -16.55
N ASP A 160 1.42 -1.69 -16.51
CA ASP A 160 2.16 -2.33 -17.60
C ASP A 160 1.65 -3.74 -17.91
N ASN A 161 1.55 -4.03 -19.21
CA ASN A 161 1.10 -5.32 -19.74
C ASN A 161 1.93 -5.81 -20.94
N ALA A 162 3.14 -5.30 -21.10
CA ALA A 162 3.95 -5.60 -22.29
C ALA A 162 4.24 -7.09 -22.52
N VAL A 163 4.14 -7.91 -21.47
CA VAL A 163 4.35 -9.37 -21.51
C VAL A 163 3.14 -10.16 -20.98
N GLY A 164 1.94 -9.55 -20.95
CA GLY A 164 0.70 -10.20 -20.51
C GLY A 164 0.55 -10.33 -19.00
N GLN A 165 1.31 -9.55 -18.22
CA GLN A 165 1.38 -9.66 -16.74
C GLN A 165 0.10 -9.21 -16.01
N LEU A 166 -0.86 -8.59 -16.69
CA LEU A 166 -2.19 -8.30 -16.14
C LEU A 166 -3.14 -9.49 -16.20
N GLY A 167 -2.81 -10.55 -16.96
CA GLY A 167 -3.63 -11.75 -17.07
C GLY A 167 -4.94 -11.55 -17.87
N LEU A 168 -4.94 -10.61 -18.81
CA LEU A 168 -6.12 -10.23 -19.62
C LEU A 168 -6.11 -10.84 -21.03
N GLU A 169 -5.23 -11.82 -21.30
CA GLU A 169 -5.04 -12.48 -22.59
C GLU A 169 -4.65 -11.53 -23.74
N ASP A 170 -4.09 -10.38 -23.39
CA ASP A 170 -3.52 -9.42 -24.32
C ASP A 170 -2.25 -8.77 -23.73
N THR A 171 -1.64 -7.84 -24.47
CA THR A 171 -0.46 -7.10 -24.04
C THR A 171 -0.72 -5.58 -23.93
N ILE A 172 -1.99 -5.19 -23.80
CA ILE A 172 -2.39 -3.79 -23.77
C ILE A 172 -2.35 -3.29 -22.32
N PRO A 173 -1.58 -2.22 -22.01
CA PRO A 173 -1.60 -1.60 -20.67
C PRO A 173 -2.99 -1.07 -20.32
N ARG A 174 -3.27 -0.99 -19.03
CA ARG A 174 -4.54 -0.46 -18.49
C ARG A 174 -4.28 0.70 -17.54
N GLY A 175 -5.20 1.66 -17.49
CA GLY A 175 -5.11 2.83 -16.60
C GLY A 175 -4.43 4.04 -17.21
N GLU A 176 -4.02 3.97 -18.49
CA GLU A 176 -3.37 5.06 -19.22
C GLU A 176 -4.34 6.07 -19.82
N ARG A 177 -5.53 5.62 -20.21
CA ARG A 177 -6.50 6.37 -21.02
C ARG A 177 -7.91 6.16 -20.50
N SER A 178 -8.80 7.07 -20.85
CA SER A 178 -10.24 6.95 -20.58
C SER A 178 -10.81 5.60 -21.02
N SER A 179 -11.75 5.07 -20.27
CA SER A 179 -12.41 3.78 -20.50
C SER A 179 -11.48 2.56 -20.40
N GLN A 180 -10.43 2.68 -19.59
CA GLN A 180 -9.55 1.55 -19.25
C GLN A 180 -9.66 1.11 -17.78
N MET A 181 -10.42 1.87 -16.98
CA MET A 181 -10.66 1.58 -15.55
C MET A 181 -12.16 1.41 -15.30
N GLY A 182 -12.54 1.30 -14.05
CA GLY A 182 -13.95 1.17 -13.67
C GLY A 182 -14.59 -0.13 -14.16
N ASP A 183 -15.80 -0.02 -14.68
CA ASP A 183 -16.54 -1.16 -15.22
C ASP A 183 -15.94 -1.67 -16.54
N ASP A 184 -15.19 -0.82 -17.26
CA ASP A 184 -14.49 -1.18 -18.51
C ASP A 184 -13.19 -1.97 -18.27
N LEU A 185 -12.62 -1.94 -17.04
CA LEU A 185 -11.46 -2.77 -16.71
C LEU A 185 -11.90 -4.23 -16.53
N PRO A 186 -11.47 -5.16 -17.40
CA PRO A 186 -11.85 -6.56 -17.25
C PRO A 186 -11.31 -7.17 -15.96
N ALA A 187 -12.07 -8.08 -15.38
CA ALA A 187 -11.55 -8.96 -14.34
C ALA A 187 -10.65 -10.04 -14.95
N VAL A 188 -9.60 -10.42 -14.24
CA VAL A 188 -8.74 -11.55 -14.62
C VAL A 188 -9.55 -12.85 -14.58
N ALA A 189 -9.52 -13.64 -15.64
CA ALA A 189 -10.23 -14.90 -15.73
C ALA A 189 -9.51 -15.98 -14.89
N LEU A 190 -10.05 -16.30 -13.75
CA LEU A 190 -9.50 -17.32 -12.83
C LEU A 190 -10.04 -18.74 -13.10
N GLY A 191 -10.94 -18.88 -14.08
CA GLY A 191 -11.64 -20.13 -14.37
C GLY A 191 -13.03 -20.20 -13.73
N THR A 192 -13.82 -21.21 -14.15
CA THR A 192 -15.21 -21.38 -13.72
C THR A 192 -15.30 -21.63 -12.20
N ASN A 193 -16.17 -20.90 -11.53
CA ASN A 193 -16.43 -21.00 -10.08
C ASN A 193 -15.19 -20.75 -9.20
N ARG A 194 -14.25 -19.93 -9.67
CA ARG A 194 -13.09 -19.51 -8.89
C ARG A 194 -13.16 -18.00 -8.63
N THR A 195 -12.90 -17.65 -7.39
CA THR A 195 -12.73 -16.25 -6.95
C THR A 195 -11.33 -16.08 -6.38
N ALA A 196 -10.78 -14.88 -6.49
CA ALA A 196 -9.57 -14.55 -5.76
C ALA A 196 -9.89 -14.53 -4.27
N VAL A 197 -9.16 -15.32 -3.49
CA VAL A 197 -9.18 -15.22 -2.03
C VAL A 197 -8.18 -14.14 -1.67
N ALA A 198 -8.52 -13.27 -0.72
CA ALA A 198 -7.58 -12.30 -0.21
C ALA A 198 -6.23 -13.00 0.01
N LEU A 199 -5.18 -12.44 -0.59
CA LEU A 199 -3.84 -12.88 -0.23
C LEU A 199 -3.74 -12.68 1.27
N ALA A 200 -3.72 -13.78 2.01
CA ALA A 200 -3.73 -13.73 3.44
C ALA A 200 -2.67 -12.74 3.90
N LEU A 201 -3.07 -11.66 4.49
CA LEU A 201 -2.29 -11.12 5.57
C LEU A 201 -1.95 -12.33 6.43
N ALA A 202 -0.65 -12.60 6.61
CA ALA A 202 -0.26 -13.56 7.63
C ALA A 202 -1.04 -13.14 8.87
N VAL A 203 -1.99 -13.96 9.27
CA VAL A 203 -2.67 -13.79 10.54
C VAL A 203 -1.51 -13.80 11.53
N LEU A 204 -1.17 -12.64 12.05
CA LEU A 204 -0.23 -12.58 13.15
C LEU A 204 -0.80 -13.55 14.18
N PRO A 205 -0.04 -14.55 14.64
CA PRO A 205 -0.53 -15.43 15.67
C PRO A 205 -1.01 -14.49 16.78
N THR A 206 -2.29 -14.59 17.14
CA THR A 206 -2.81 -13.94 18.32
C THR A 206 -1.97 -14.47 19.46
N PHE A 207 -0.97 -13.72 19.89
CA PHE A 207 -0.30 -14.03 21.14
C PHE A 207 -1.40 -14.02 22.18
N PRO A 208 -1.64 -15.17 22.88
CA PRO A 208 -2.55 -15.13 23.99
C PRO A 208 -2.05 -14.03 24.94
N PRO A 209 -2.92 -13.24 25.55
CA PRO A 209 -2.50 -12.25 26.51
C PRO A 209 -1.57 -12.98 27.49
N SER A 210 -0.40 -12.41 27.77
CA SER A 210 0.60 -13.02 28.63
C SER A 210 -0.08 -13.31 29.97
N GLY A 211 -0.50 -14.56 30.12
CA GLY A 211 -1.25 -15.06 31.25
C GLY A 211 -0.37 -15.02 32.48
N ALA A 212 -0.99 -14.73 33.58
CA ALA A 212 -0.45 -14.71 34.90
C ALA A 212 0.49 -15.89 35.23
N PRO A 213 1.45 -15.70 36.14
CA PRO A 213 2.40 -16.74 36.47
C PRO A 213 1.68 -17.99 37.00
N THR A 214 1.89 -19.10 36.35
CA THR A 214 1.47 -20.39 36.88
C THR A 214 2.20 -20.66 38.16
N THR A 215 1.51 -20.58 39.29
CA THR A 215 2.00 -21.11 40.55
C THR A 215 2.19 -22.61 40.41
N ALA A 216 3.41 -23.06 40.45
CA ALA A 216 3.72 -24.47 40.54
C ALA A 216 3.11 -25.10 41.78
N PRO A 217 2.56 -26.31 41.75
CA PRO A 217 2.11 -26.97 42.95
C PRO A 217 3.31 -27.37 43.80
N SER A 218 3.30 -26.97 45.07
CA SER A 218 4.23 -27.36 46.10
C SER A 218 4.08 -28.87 46.34
N SER A 219 5.09 -29.65 45.99
CA SER A 219 5.22 -31.03 46.44
C SER A 219 5.91 -31.01 47.81
N ASN A 220 5.14 -31.26 48.84
CA ASN A 220 5.69 -31.62 50.16
C ASN A 220 5.84 -33.12 50.22
N PRO A 221 7.02 -33.69 50.57
CA PRO A 221 7.14 -35.11 50.93
C PRO A 221 6.93 -35.28 52.45
N THR A 222 6.09 -36.18 52.78
CA THR A 222 6.14 -36.89 54.10
C THR A 222 6.82 -38.20 53.93
#